data_29e7c5aa58a668f375efb279fc691af1
#
_entry.id   29e7c5aa58a668f375efb279fc691af1
#
_cell.length_a   1.000
_cell.length_b   1.000
_cell.length_c   1.000
_cell.angle_alpha   90.00
_cell.angle_beta   90.00
_cell.angle_gamma   90.00
#
_symmetry.space_group_name_H-M   'P 1'
#
loop_
_entity.id
_entity.type
_entity.pdbx_description
1 polymer ?
#
loop_
_entity_poly.entity_id
_entity_poly.type
_entity_poly.pdbx_seq_one_letter_code
_entity_poly.pdbx_strand_id
1 'polypeptide(L)'
;MTTNVALGAELLGKKYGGRRGGWALRECGFALPAGRICALVGPNGAGKSTLLALAAGLLRPTEGTITAPARENLAYVAQDKPLHPRLSVADTLRMGRELNPDRWDEAAALRVVEGGGFSSDTLVHHLSGGQRTRVALALALGKRAELLLLDEPMADLDPLARHQLMGLLMSDAAERGTTVVMSSHILTELEGACDHLLLLARGAIRLDGAVDDLLAAHTLLRGPVGDLAPHTVVDSRTTGRQLTALVRREGPVEGPWDLSEPSLEELLLAHLRHPEGAPA
;
A
#
# COMPACT_ATOMS: atom_id res chain seq x y z
N MET A 1 -13.52 -3.01 21.26
CA MET A 1 -14.14 -3.17 19.93
C MET A 1 -13.23 -4.09 19.14
N THR A 2 -13.69 -5.26 18.73
CA THR A 2 -12.91 -6.17 17.86
C THR A 2 -12.79 -5.51 16.51
N THR A 3 -11.58 -5.05 16.17
CA THR A 3 -11.30 -4.48 14.85
C THR A 3 -11.54 -5.58 13.81
N ASN A 4 -12.48 -5.35 12.90
CA ASN A 4 -12.72 -6.28 11.79
C ASN A 4 -11.50 -6.25 10.86
N VAL A 5 -10.81 -7.38 10.71
CA VAL A 5 -9.60 -7.51 9.89
C VAL A 5 -10.01 -7.87 8.45
N ALA A 6 -9.63 -7.03 7.49
CA ALA A 6 -9.89 -7.28 6.08
C ALA A 6 -8.80 -8.14 5.41
N LEU A 7 -7.55 -7.96 5.84
CA LEU A 7 -6.41 -8.73 5.37
C LEU A 7 -5.43 -8.95 6.52
N GLY A 8 -5.07 -10.18 6.81
CA GLY A 8 -4.13 -10.52 7.87
C GLY A 8 -3.11 -11.57 7.45
N ALA A 9 -1.97 -11.57 8.11
CA ALA A 9 -0.94 -12.58 7.93
C ALA A 9 -0.29 -12.95 9.25
N GLU A 10 0.05 -14.24 9.41
CA GLU A 10 0.76 -14.78 10.56
C GLU A 10 1.97 -15.56 10.08
N LEU A 11 3.19 -15.14 10.49
CA LEU A 11 4.47 -15.72 10.14
C LEU A 11 4.60 -16.02 8.64
N LEU A 12 4.01 -15.15 7.81
CA LEU A 12 3.93 -15.36 6.37
C LEU A 12 5.31 -15.32 5.73
N GLY A 13 5.63 -16.36 5.00
CA GLY A 13 6.88 -16.49 4.25
C GLY A 13 6.65 -16.96 2.82
N LYS A 14 7.42 -16.37 1.88
CA LYS A 14 7.47 -16.79 0.49
C LYS A 14 8.91 -16.90 -0.01
N LYS A 15 9.28 -18.09 -0.47
CA LYS A 15 10.57 -18.37 -1.07
C LYS A 15 10.41 -18.76 -2.54
N TYR A 16 11.25 -18.22 -3.42
CA TYR A 16 11.31 -18.59 -4.83
C TYR A 16 12.59 -19.43 -5.11
N GLY A 17 12.54 -20.27 -6.17
CA GLY A 17 13.73 -20.97 -6.66
C GLY A 17 14.17 -22.19 -5.83
N GLY A 18 13.25 -22.87 -5.14
CA GLY A 18 13.51 -24.10 -4.39
C GLY A 18 14.56 -23.93 -3.28
N ARG A 19 15.41 -24.97 -3.02
CA ARG A 19 16.39 -24.94 -1.91
C ARG A 19 17.44 -23.84 -2.00
N ARG A 20 17.81 -23.38 -3.21
CA ARG A 20 18.79 -22.31 -3.46
C ARG A 20 18.19 -20.94 -3.70
N GLY A 21 16.85 -20.82 -3.68
CA GLY A 21 16.14 -19.59 -3.94
C GLY A 21 16.16 -18.61 -2.77
N GLY A 22 15.89 -17.34 -3.07
CA GLY A 22 15.81 -16.28 -2.08
C GLY A 22 14.41 -16.15 -1.45
N TRP A 23 14.36 -15.62 -0.22
CA TRP A 23 13.14 -15.21 0.43
C TRP A 23 12.66 -13.87 -0.13
N ALA A 24 11.46 -13.85 -0.64
CA ALA A 24 10.77 -12.59 -0.99
C ALA A 24 10.02 -12.01 0.20
N LEU A 25 9.49 -12.88 1.07
CA LEU A 25 8.85 -12.53 2.34
C LEU A 25 9.31 -13.52 3.41
N ARG A 26 9.48 -13.04 4.63
CA ARG A 26 9.89 -13.87 5.77
C ARG A 26 9.27 -13.36 7.07
N GLU A 27 8.58 -14.26 7.77
CA GLU A 27 8.03 -14.01 9.10
C GLU A 27 7.12 -12.75 9.15
N CYS A 28 6.42 -12.44 8.04
CA CYS A 28 5.53 -11.27 8.02
C CYS A 28 4.28 -11.53 8.85
N GLY A 29 4.01 -10.65 9.80
CA GLY A 29 2.79 -10.61 10.60
C GLY A 29 2.18 -9.21 10.52
N PHE A 30 0.87 -9.12 10.23
CA PHE A 30 0.12 -7.88 10.21
C PHE A 30 -1.39 -8.12 10.22
N ALA A 31 -2.17 -7.07 10.55
CA ALA A 31 -3.63 -7.12 10.55
C ALA A 31 -4.21 -5.79 10.05
N LEU A 32 -4.59 -5.72 8.77
CA LEU A 32 -5.15 -4.52 8.17
C LEU A 32 -6.65 -4.40 8.49
N PRO A 33 -7.10 -3.25 9.00
CA PRO A 33 -8.50 -3.02 9.36
C PRO A 33 -9.40 -2.91 8.11
N ALA A 34 -10.64 -3.37 8.23
CA ALA A 34 -11.65 -3.23 7.19
C ALA A 34 -12.12 -1.78 7.03
N GLY A 35 -12.55 -1.43 5.81
CA GLY A 35 -13.10 -0.11 5.48
C GLY A 35 -12.07 1.02 5.52
N ARG A 36 -10.79 0.72 5.31
CA ARG A 36 -9.68 1.68 5.35
C ARG A 36 -8.87 1.66 4.06
N ILE A 37 -8.21 2.76 3.78
CA ILE A 37 -7.18 2.84 2.73
C ILE A 37 -5.84 2.57 3.38
N CYS A 38 -5.26 1.42 3.02
CA CYS A 38 -3.99 0.95 3.57
C CYS A 38 -2.88 1.11 2.53
N ALA A 39 -1.82 1.81 2.88
CA ALA A 39 -0.63 1.96 2.06
C ALA A 39 0.38 0.84 2.35
N LEU A 40 0.71 0.04 1.34
CA LEU A 40 1.82 -0.93 1.39
C LEU A 40 3.06 -0.29 0.76
N VAL A 41 3.97 0.19 1.59
CA VAL A 41 5.14 0.97 1.18
C VAL A 41 6.42 0.15 1.30
N GLY A 42 7.38 0.45 0.47
CA GLY A 42 8.71 -0.17 0.53
C GLY A 42 9.47 -0.04 -0.79
N PRO A 43 10.80 -0.21 -0.76
CA PRO A 43 11.64 -0.11 -1.95
C PRO A 43 11.31 -1.19 -2.97
N ASN A 44 11.81 -1.01 -4.20
CA ASN A 44 11.69 -2.02 -5.24
C ASN A 44 12.38 -3.32 -4.80
N GLY A 45 11.72 -4.46 -5.03
CA GLY A 45 12.20 -5.77 -4.58
C GLY A 45 11.94 -6.08 -3.10
N ALA A 46 11.26 -5.22 -2.34
CA ALA A 46 10.92 -5.48 -0.93
C ALA A 46 9.94 -6.65 -0.73
N GLY A 47 9.19 -7.03 -1.77
CA GLY A 47 8.19 -8.12 -1.71
C GLY A 47 6.74 -7.67 -1.80
N LYS A 48 6.45 -6.37 -2.10
CA LYS A 48 5.09 -5.81 -2.18
C LYS A 48 4.17 -6.59 -3.12
N SER A 49 4.57 -6.75 -4.39
CA SER A 49 3.78 -7.52 -5.38
C SER A 49 3.61 -8.99 -4.99
N THR A 50 4.63 -9.58 -4.31
CA THR A 50 4.53 -10.94 -3.78
C THR A 50 3.47 -11.03 -2.68
N LEU A 51 3.43 -10.05 -1.76
CA LEU A 51 2.43 -9.99 -0.69
C LEU A 51 1.02 -9.86 -1.27
N LEU A 52 0.82 -8.92 -2.22
CA LEU A 52 -0.47 -8.73 -2.88
C LEU A 52 -0.91 -9.97 -3.69
N ALA A 53 0.01 -10.64 -4.38
CA ALA A 53 -0.30 -11.86 -5.13
C ALA A 53 -0.66 -13.05 -4.20
N LEU A 54 -0.06 -13.14 -3.01
CA LEU A 54 -0.45 -14.10 -1.97
C LEU A 54 -1.84 -13.77 -1.43
N ALA A 55 -2.12 -12.50 -1.13
CA ALA A 55 -3.43 -12.03 -0.68
C ALA A 55 -4.53 -12.29 -1.72
N ALA A 56 -4.22 -12.10 -3.01
CA ALA A 56 -5.11 -12.42 -4.12
C ALA A 56 -5.31 -13.94 -4.36
N GLY A 57 -4.58 -14.80 -3.64
CA GLY A 57 -4.61 -16.25 -3.82
C GLY A 57 -4.01 -16.72 -5.14
N LEU A 58 -3.20 -15.88 -5.81
CA LEU A 58 -2.47 -16.23 -7.04
C LEU A 58 -1.20 -17.00 -6.73
N LEU A 59 -0.66 -16.83 -5.53
CA LEU A 59 0.49 -17.58 -5.01
C LEU A 59 0.10 -18.31 -3.73
N ARG A 60 0.84 -19.38 -3.41
CA ARG A 60 0.72 -20.09 -2.14
C ARG A 60 1.88 -19.68 -1.23
N PRO A 61 1.64 -19.46 0.07
CA PRO A 61 2.70 -19.28 1.04
C PRO A 61 3.68 -20.46 1.03
N THR A 62 4.94 -20.20 1.35
CA THR A 62 5.91 -21.27 1.67
C THR A 62 5.83 -21.63 3.15
N GLU A 63 5.59 -20.63 4.00
CA GLU A 63 5.42 -20.76 5.45
C GLU A 63 4.33 -19.78 5.92
N GLY A 64 3.74 -20.06 7.08
CA GLY A 64 2.71 -19.22 7.68
C GLY A 64 1.39 -19.21 6.93
N THR A 65 0.56 -18.23 7.26
CA THR A 65 -0.80 -18.10 6.72
C THR A 65 -1.09 -16.67 6.27
N ILE A 66 -2.03 -16.53 5.34
CA ILE A 66 -2.63 -15.25 4.96
C ILE A 66 -4.14 -15.42 4.93
N THR A 67 -4.84 -14.48 5.55
CA THR A 67 -6.30 -14.44 5.62
C THR A 67 -6.78 -13.25 4.80
N ALA A 68 -7.64 -13.50 3.83
CA ALA A 68 -8.26 -12.50 2.96
C ALA A 68 -9.71 -12.92 2.67
N PRO A 69 -10.59 -12.01 2.21
CA PRO A 69 -11.92 -12.37 1.73
C PRO A 69 -11.87 -13.39 0.60
N ALA A 70 -12.98 -14.08 0.38
CA ALA A 70 -13.13 -15.00 -0.74
C ALA A 70 -12.92 -14.26 -2.09
N ARG A 71 -12.50 -14.99 -3.13
CA ARG A 71 -12.12 -14.40 -4.44
C ARG A 71 -13.21 -13.56 -5.08
N GLU A 72 -14.47 -13.92 -4.89
CA GLU A 72 -15.61 -13.15 -5.34
C GLU A 72 -15.71 -11.77 -4.68
N ASN A 73 -15.21 -11.62 -3.45
CA ASN A 73 -15.21 -10.40 -2.66
C ASN A 73 -13.89 -9.61 -2.76
N LEU A 74 -12.96 -10.04 -3.63
CA LEU A 74 -11.65 -9.45 -3.80
C LEU A 74 -11.42 -9.05 -5.25
N ALA A 75 -10.86 -7.86 -5.48
CA ALA A 75 -10.34 -7.47 -6.79
C ALA A 75 -8.83 -7.20 -6.69
N TYR A 76 -8.08 -7.62 -7.69
CA TYR A 76 -6.64 -7.41 -7.77
C TYR A 76 -6.27 -6.77 -9.10
N VAL A 77 -5.59 -5.63 -9.03
CA VAL A 77 -4.97 -4.97 -10.18
C VAL A 77 -3.46 -5.15 -10.06
N ALA A 78 -2.92 -6.00 -10.92
CA ALA A 78 -1.48 -6.25 -11.00
C ALA A 78 -0.74 -5.08 -11.65
N GLN A 79 0.54 -4.92 -11.35
CA GLN A 79 1.39 -3.85 -11.87
C GLN A 79 1.44 -3.82 -13.41
N ASP A 80 1.45 -4.97 -14.08
CA ASP A 80 1.46 -5.11 -15.54
C ASP A 80 0.08 -4.97 -16.20
N LYS A 81 -1.01 -4.88 -15.38
CA LYS A 81 -2.39 -4.70 -15.84
C LYS A 81 -2.74 -5.62 -17.01
N PRO A 82 -2.84 -6.95 -16.80
CA PRO A 82 -2.97 -7.96 -17.84
C PRO A 82 -4.36 -7.95 -18.48
N LEU A 83 -4.68 -6.89 -19.21
CA LEU A 83 -5.92 -6.75 -20.00
C LEU A 83 -5.74 -7.42 -21.36
N HIS A 84 -6.83 -7.99 -21.90
CA HIS A 84 -6.78 -8.66 -23.21
C HIS A 84 -6.59 -7.65 -24.35
N PRO A 85 -5.48 -7.70 -25.11
CA PRO A 85 -5.08 -6.61 -26.02
C PRO A 85 -6.03 -6.37 -27.20
N ARG A 86 -6.80 -7.38 -27.60
CA ARG A 86 -7.72 -7.34 -28.76
C ARG A 86 -9.16 -6.98 -28.41
N LEU A 87 -9.50 -6.84 -27.12
CA LEU A 87 -10.82 -6.35 -26.72
C LEU A 87 -10.86 -4.83 -26.80
N SER A 88 -12.02 -4.28 -27.10
CA SER A 88 -12.30 -2.86 -26.91
C SER A 88 -12.50 -2.57 -25.41
N VAL A 89 -12.49 -1.31 -25.02
CA VAL A 89 -12.84 -0.91 -23.66
C VAL A 89 -14.25 -1.40 -23.32
N ALA A 90 -15.22 -1.20 -24.21
CA ALA A 90 -16.61 -1.67 -24.03
C ALA A 90 -16.68 -3.19 -23.86
N ASP A 91 -15.97 -3.97 -24.68
CA ASP A 91 -15.94 -5.41 -24.56
C ASP A 91 -15.29 -5.87 -23.25
N THR A 92 -14.25 -5.15 -22.82
CA THR A 92 -13.56 -5.42 -21.54
C THR A 92 -14.50 -5.19 -20.35
N LEU A 93 -15.25 -4.09 -20.32
CA LEU A 93 -16.24 -3.84 -19.28
C LEU A 93 -17.40 -4.84 -19.32
N ARG A 94 -17.89 -5.19 -20.53
CA ARG A 94 -18.91 -6.22 -20.70
C ARG A 94 -18.44 -7.57 -20.16
N MET A 95 -17.21 -7.97 -20.45
CA MET A 95 -16.60 -9.18 -19.87
C MET A 95 -16.57 -9.10 -18.34
N GLY A 96 -16.19 -7.95 -17.77
CA GLY A 96 -16.23 -7.72 -16.33
C GLY A 96 -17.61 -7.95 -15.74
N ARG A 97 -18.65 -7.43 -16.38
CA ARG A 97 -20.06 -7.63 -16.00
C ARG A 97 -20.49 -9.09 -16.08
N GLU A 98 -20.18 -9.77 -17.19
CA GLU A 98 -20.55 -11.18 -17.40
C GLU A 98 -19.88 -12.12 -16.41
N LEU A 99 -18.65 -11.80 -15.97
CA LEU A 99 -17.92 -12.56 -14.96
C LEU A 99 -18.38 -12.26 -13.52
N ASN A 100 -19.15 -11.18 -13.31
CA ASN A 100 -19.63 -10.75 -11.98
C ASN A 100 -21.12 -10.34 -12.03
N PRO A 101 -22.04 -11.19 -12.50
CA PRO A 101 -23.42 -10.81 -12.84
C PRO A 101 -24.20 -10.27 -11.64
N ASP A 102 -23.96 -10.80 -10.43
CA ASP A 102 -24.71 -10.45 -9.22
C ASP A 102 -24.13 -9.21 -8.48
N ARG A 103 -22.99 -8.69 -8.90
CA ARG A 103 -22.25 -7.67 -8.18
C ARG A 103 -21.83 -6.47 -9.00
N TRP A 104 -21.91 -6.57 -10.32
CA TRP A 104 -21.38 -5.54 -11.20
C TRP A 104 -22.09 -4.19 -11.03
N ASP A 105 -21.29 -3.14 -10.86
CA ASP A 105 -21.72 -1.75 -10.82
C ASP A 105 -21.21 -1.03 -12.10
N GLU A 106 -22.09 -0.94 -13.09
CA GLU A 106 -21.80 -0.29 -14.35
C GLU A 106 -21.45 1.21 -14.15
N ALA A 107 -22.18 1.91 -13.25
CA ALA A 107 -21.96 3.32 -13.02
C ALA A 107 -20.56 3.58 -12.39
N ALA A 108 -20.12 2.72 -11.45
CA ALA A 108 -18.79 2.82 -10.89
C ALA A 108 -17.70 2.60 -11.95
N ALA A 109 -17.86 1.58 -12.81
CA ALA A 109 -16.92 1.30 -13.89
C ALA A 109 -16.84 2.46 -14.90
N LEU A 110 -17.98 3.00 -15.33
CA LEU A 110 -18.06 4.10 -16.30
C LEU A 110 -17.43 5.39 -15.77
N ARG A 111 -17.67 5.76 -14.50
CA ARG A 111 -17.03 6.95 -13.88
C ARG A 111 -15.51 6.93 -14.00
N VAL A 112 -14.88 5.74 -13.92
CA VAL A 112 -13.42 5.63 -14.03
C VAL A 112 -12.95 5.86 -15.45
N VAL A 113 -13.65 5.31 -16.45
CA VAL A 113 -13.22 5.40 -17.86
C VAL A 113 -13.58 6.75 -18.51
N GLU A 114 -14.65 7.41 -18.10
CA GLU A 114 -15.08 8.71 -18.62
C GLU A 114 -13.99 9.79 -18.54
N GLY A 115 -13.17 9.78 -17.50
CA GLY A 115 -12.03 10.71 -17.38
C GLY A 115 -10.80 10.35 -18.21
N GLY A 116 -10.84 9.29 -19.04
CA GLY A 116 -9.67 8.71 -19.70
C GLY A 116 -9.30 9.33 -21.05
N GLY A 117 -10.18 10.15 -21.66
CA GLY A 117 -9.92 10.77 -22.98
C GLY A 117 -9.79 9.76 -24.13
N PHE A 118 -10.48 8.63 -24.06
CA PHE A 118 -10.52 7.58 -25.10
C PHE A 118 -11.96 7.11 -25.35
N SER A 119 -12.20 6.58 -26.56
CA SER A 119 -13.50 5.99 -26.91
C SER A 119 -13.69 4.60 -26.32
N SER A 120 -14.94 4.23 -26.05
CA SER A 120 -15.32 2.86 -25.66
C SER A 120 -14.93 1.80 -26.71
N ASP A 121 -14.84 2.17 -27.97
CA ASP A 121 -14.44 1.27 -29.07
C ASP A 121 -12.92 1.13 -29.23
N THR A 122 -12.13 1.93 -28.47
CA THR A 122 -10.67 1.83 -28.51
C THR A 122 -10.20 0.46 -28.03
N LEU A 123 -9.35 -0.19 -28.82
CA LEU A 123 -8.75 -1.48 -28.44
C LEU A 123 -7.72 -1.28 -27.34
N VAL A 124 -7.67 -2.22 -26.39
CA VAL A 124 -6.77 -2.16 -25.23
C VAL A 124 -5.30 -1.97 -25.61
N HIS A 125 -4.82 -2.57 -26.71
CA HIS A 125 -3.44 -2.41 -27.14
C HIS A 125 -3.11 -1.01 -27.69
N HIS A 126 -4.10 -0.19 -28.01
CA HIS A 126 -3.90 1.20 -28.43
C HIS A 126 -3.90 2.18 -27.23
N LEU A 127 -4.30 1.72 -26.04
CA LEU A 127 -4.33 2.56 -24.86
C LEU A 127 -2.92 2.87 -24.34
N SER A 128 -2.70 4.09 -23.86
CA SER A 128 -1.51 4.43 -23.07
C SER A 128 -1.45 3.65 -21.75
N GLY A 129 -0.32 3.69 -21.03
CA GLY A 129 -0.18 3.06 -19.72
C GLY A 129 -1.25 3.55 -18.74
N GLY A 130 -1.42 4.88 -18.63
CA GLY A 130 -2.43 5.48 -17.76
C GLY A 130 -3.86 5.15 -18.15
N GLN A 131 -4.16 5.08 -19.47
CA GLN A 131 -5.47 4.67 -19.95
C GLN A 131 -5.76 3.20 -19.62
N ARG A 132 -4.77 2.31 -19.75
CA ARG A 132 -4.88 0.91 -19.30
C ARG A 132 -5.11 0.80 -17.80
N THR A 133 -4.43 1.63 -17.01
CA THR A 133 -4.68 1.72 -15.56
C THR A 133 -6.13 2.07 -15.27
N ARG A 134 -6.70 3.05 -15.96
CA ARG A 134 -8.12 3.42 -15.78
C ARG A 134 -9.05 2.25 -16.10
N VAL A 135 -8.84 1.52 -17.19
CA VAL A 135 -9.67 0.36 -17.54
C VAL A 135 -9.53 -0.77 -16.50
N ALA A 136 -8.32 -1.03 -16.01
CA ALA A 136 -8.10 -2.04 -14.97
C ALA A 136 -8.79 -1.65 -13.64
N LEU A 137 -8.70 -0.37 -13.24
CA LEU A 137 -9.41 0.14 -12.06
C LEU A 137 -10.92 0.16 -12.25
N ALA A 138 -11.42 0.43 -13.47
CA ALA A 138 -12.84 0.35 -13.78
C ALA A 138 -13.39 -1.08 -13.57
N LEU A 139 -12.65 -2.11 -13.97
CA LEU A 139 -13.00 -3.50 -13.70
C LEU A 139 -13.00 -3.79 -12.17
N ALA A 140 -12.01 -3.30 -11.46
CA ALA A 140 -11.89 -3.52 -10.02
C ALA A 140 -13.04 -2.88 -9.23
N LEU A 141 -13.35 -1.60 -9.51
CA LEU A 141 -14.44 -0.86 -8.86
C LEU A 141 -15.81 -1.36 -9.30
N GLY A 142 -15.97 -1.69 -10.60
CA GLY A 142 -17.20 -2.28 -11.13
C GLY A 142 -17.55 -3.62 -10.50
N LYS A 143 -16.57 -4.42 -10.09
CA LYS A 143 -16.77 -5.70 -9.40
C LYS A 143 -17.43 -5.56 -8.03
N ARG A 144 -17.42 -4.39 -7.37
CA ARG A 144 -17.94 -4.16 -6.02
C ARG A 144 -17.33 -5.12 -4.99
N ALA A 145 -16.02 -5.28 -5.03
CA ALA A 145 -15.29 -6.11 -4.08
C ALA A 145 -15.24 -5.45 -2.69
N GLU A 146 -15.15 -6.25 -1.63
CA GLU A 146 -14.94 -5.78 -0.25
C GLU A 146 -13.47 -5.38 -0.02
N LEU A 147 -12.56 -6.01 -0.77
CA LEU A 147 -11.11 -5.74 -0.72
C LEU A 147 -10.57 -5.48 -2.13
N LEU A 148 -9.96 -4.30 -2.32
CA LEU A 148 -9.20 -3.94 -3.51
C LEU A 148 -7.71 -4.06 -3.21
N LEU A 149 -7.00 -4.89 -3.96
CA LEU A 149 -5.55 -5.01 -3.94
C LEU A 149 -4.98 -4.35 -5.20
N LEU A 150 -4.21 -3.28 -5.05
CA LEU A 150 -3.73 -2.46 -6.15
C LEU A 150 -2.20 -2.41 -6.12
N ASP A 151 -1.56 -2.98 -7.14
CA ASP A 151 -0.10 -3.02 -7.23
C ASP A 151 0.43 -1.88 -8.09
N GLU A 152 1.00 -0.86 -7.46
CA GLU A 152 1.51 0.38 -8.05
C GLU A 152 0.51 1.04 -9.05
N PRO A 153 -0.76 1.25 -8.65
CA PRO A 153 -1.81 1.68 -9.57
C PRO A 153 -1.59 3.08 -10.13
N MET A 154 -0.77 3.90 -9.47
CA MET A 154 -0.56 5.31 -9.84
C MET A 154 0.70 5.54 -10.69
N ALA A 155 1.55 4.52 -10.91
CA ALA A 155 2.87 4.68 -11.52
C ALA A 155 2.86 5.26 -12.95
N ASP A 156 1.82 4.91 -13.77
CA ASP A 156 1.73 5.34 -15.18
C ASP A 156 0.84 6.57 -15.38
N LEU A 157 0.43 7.25 -14.31
CA LEU A 157 -0.52 8.36 -14.35
C LEU A 157 0.19 9.70 -14.21
N ASP A 158 -0.31 10.70 -14.94
CA ASP A 158 0.03 12.09 -14.67
C ASP A 158 -0.59 12.58 -13.34
N PRO A 159 -0.10 13.70 -12.77
CA PRO A 159 -0.57 14.17 -11.46
C PRO A 159 -2.09 14.42 -11.38
N LEU A 160 -2.71 14.90 -12.46
CA LEU A 160 -4.16 15.16 -12.49
C LEU A 160 -4.95 13.85 -12.47
N ALA A 161 -4.54 12.89 -13.30
CA ALA A 161 -5.14 11.56 -13.35
C ALA A 161 -5.00 10.81 -12.01
N ARG A 162 -3.85 10.92 -11.34
CA ARG A 162 -3.64 10.37 -9.98
C ARG A 162 -4.63 10.94 -8.98
N HIS A 163 -4.74 12.28 -8.94
CA HIS A 163 -5.67 12.95 -8.02
C HIS A 163 -7.12 12.51 -8.25
N GLN A 164 -7.55 12.47 -9.52
CA GLN A 164 -8.89 12.01 -9.88
C GLN A 164 -9.16 10.56 -9.44
N LEU A 165 -8.24 9.64 -9.76
CA LEU A 165 -8.43 8.22 -9.42
C LEU A 165 -8.32 7.97 -7.92
N MET A 166 -7.46 8.70 -7.20
CA MET A 166 -7.42 8.65 -5.74
C MET A 166 -8.75 9.10 -5.15
N GLY A 167 -9.33 10.21 -5.65
CA GLY A 167 -10.65 10.68 -5.23
C GLY A 167 -11.75 9.62 -5.43
N LEU A 168 -11.73 8.89 -6.56
CA LEU A 168 -12.69 7.80 -6.80
C LEU A 168 -12.50 6.62 -5.82
N LEU A 169 -11.25 6.24 -5.52
CA LEU A 169 -10.95 5.18 -4.54
C LEU A 169 -11.39 5.58 -3.12
N MET A 170 -11.11 6.83 -2.73
CA MET A 170 -11.53 7.38 -1.42
C MET A 170 -13.06 7.43 -1.30
N SER A 171 -13.76 7.87 -2.36
CA SER A 171 -15.22 7.91 -2.39
C SER A 171 -15.82 6.50 -2.26
N ASP A 172 -15.29 5.52 -3.01
CA ASP A 172 -15.75 4.14 -2.94
C ASP A 172 -15.51 3.53 -1.55
N ALA A 173 -14.35 3.78 -0.96
CA ALA A 173 -14.04 3.34 0.40
C ALA A 173 -14.99 3.97 1.44
N ALA A 174 -15.26 5.27 1.34
CA ALA A 174 -16.12 5.99 2.27
C ALA A 174 -17.60 5.59 2.13
N GLU A 175 -18.10 5.44 0.90
CA GLU A 175 -19.51 5.15 0.63
C GLU A 175 -19.89 3.69 0.90
N ARG A 176 -18.96 2.76 0.67
CA ARG A 176 -19.23 1.31 0.69
C ARG A 176 -18.51 0.55 1.79
N GLY A 177 -17.58 1.20 2.47
CA GLY A 177 -16.70 0.53 3.42
C GLY A 177 -15.71 -0.42 2.72
N THR A 178 -15.41 -0.21 1.45
CA THR A 178 -14.42 -0.99 0.71
C THR A 178 -13.03 -0.79 1.33
N THR A 179 -12.34 -1.89 1.60
CA THR A 179 -10.94 -1.83 2.01
C THR A 179 -10.05 -1.73 0.78
N VAL A 180 -9.12 -0.78 0.77
CA VAL A 180 -8.16 -0.62 -0.32
C VAL A 180 -6.76 -0.87 0.22
N VAL A 181 -6.01 -1.81 -0.35
CA VAL A 181 -4.59 -1.99 -0.08
C VAL A 181 -3.83 -1.63 -1.35
N MET A 182 -3.07 -0.55 -1.29
CA MET A 182 -2.38 0.00 -2.44
C MET A 182 -0.88 0.01 -2.20
N SER A 183 -0.11 -0.66 -3.09
CA SER A 183 1.34 -0.55 -3.04
C SER A 183 1.81 0.73 -3.71
N SER A 184 2.82 1.37 -3.11
CA SER A 184 3.55 2.47 -3.72
C SER A 184 5.02 2.47 -3.28
N HIS A 185 5.87 3.02 -4.11
CA HIS A 185 7.24 3.39 -3.76
C HIS A 185 7.43 4.91 -3.67
N ILE A 186 6.37 5.70 -3.96
CA ILE A 186 6.34 7.17 -3.91
C ILE A 186 5.48 7.58 -2.72
N LEU A 187 6.11 8.13 -1.69
CA LEU A 187 5.48 8.45 -0.40
C LEU A 187 4.48 9.62 -0.51
N THR A 188 4.84 10.63 -1.29
CA THR A 188 3.99 11.83 -1.47
C THR A 188 2.64 11.54 -2.15
N GLU A 189 2.51 10.39 -2.82
CA GLU A 189 1.23 9.96 -3.41
C GLU A 189 0.21 9.51 -2.37
N LEU A 190 0.68 9.16 -1.17
CA LEU A 190 -0.11 8.53 -0.10
C LEU A 190 -0.45 9.50 1.03
N GLU A 191 0.24 10.65 1.09
CA GLU A 191 -0.02 11.66 2.11
C GLU A 191 -1.45 12.18 2.03
N GLY A 192 -2.15 12.13 3.15
CA GLY A 192 -3.56 12.56 3.25
C GLY A 192 -4.59 11.62 2.59
N ALA A 193 -4.15 10.51 1.97
CA ALA A 193 -5.03 9.56 1.31
C ALA A 193 -5.15 8.21 2.02
N CYS A 194 -4.19 7.85 2.88
CA CYS A 194 -4.20 6.56 3.58
C CYS A 194 -4.42 6.72 5.08
N ASP A 195 -5.23 5.81 5.63
CA ASP A 195 -5.53 5.73 7.07
C ASP A 195 -4.52 4.83 7.80
N HIS A 196 -3.96 3.85 7.09
CA HIS A 196 -3.12 2.79 7.66
C HIS A 196 -1.88 2.54 6.81
N LEU A 197 -0.76 2.32 7.45
CA LEU A 197 0.53 2.12 6.81
C LEU A 197 1.09 0.75 7.13
N LEU A 198 1.58 0.07 6.10
CA LEU A 198 2.37 -1.15 6.20
C LEU A 198 3.71 -0.94 5.47
N LEU A 199 4.80 -0.82 6.22
CA LEU A 199 6.14 -0.69 5.64
C LEU A 199 6.78 -2.07 5.49
N LEU A 200 7.08 -2.44 4.26
CA LEU A 200 7.76 -3.69 3.91
C LEU A 200 9.20 -3.38 3.45
N ALA A 201 10.19 -3.94 4.13
CA ALA A 201 11.58 -3.82 3.73
C ALA A 201 12.32 -5.15 3.89
N ARG A 202 13.09 -5.52 2.87
CA ARG A 202 13.88 -6.78 2.84
C ARG A 202 13.04 -8.03 3.15
N GLY A 203 11.79 -8.04 2.68
CA GLY A 203 10.88 -9.16 2.88
C GLY A 203 10.25 -9.27 4.28
N ALA A 204 10.40 -8.27 5.14
CA ALA A 204 9.81 -8.23 6.48
C ALA A 204 9.01 -6.95 6.73
N ILE A 205 7.95 -7.04 7.53
CA ILE A 205 7.18 -5.88 7.98
C ILE A 205 8.02 -5.11 9.01
N ARG A 206 8.13 -3.80 8.83
CA ARG A 206 8.90 -2.89 9.69
C ARG A 206 8.02 -1.91 10.46
N LEU A 207 6.92 -1.48 9.85
CA LEU A 207 5.87 -0.69 10.49
C LEU A 207 4.52 -1.25 10.09
N ASP A 208 3.59 -1.26 11.04
CA ASP A 208 2.18 -1.60 10.87
C ASP A 208 1.38 -0.74 11.85
N GLY A 209 0.50 0.11 11.35
CA GLY A 209 -0.31 0.96 12.21
C GLY A 209 -1.08 2.06 11.49
N ALA A 210 -2.01 2.69 12.20
CA ALA A 210 -2.67 3.90 11.73
C ALA A 210 -1.63 5.03 11.56
N VAL A 211 -1.72 5.80 10.47
CA VAL A 211 -0.74 6.84 10.14
C VAL A 211 -0.61 7.86 11.27
N ASP A 212 -1.75 8.33 11.80
CA ASP A 212 -1.77 9.32 12.88
C ASP A 212 -1.12 8.78 14.17
N ASP A 213 -1.38 7.52 14.51
CA ASP A 213 -0.81 6.86 15.69
C ASP A 213 0.71 6.69 15.54
N LEU A 214 1.16 6.31 14.32
CA LEU A 214 2.59 6.18 14.02
C LEU A 214 3.30 7.53 14.12
N LEU A 215 2.75 8.60 13.56
CA LEU A 215 3.31 9.95 13.65
C LEU A 215 3.31 10.43 15.09
N ALA A 216 2.19 10.28 15.81
CA ALA A 216 2.07 10.70 17.21
C ALA A 216 3.02 9.95 18.15
N ALA A 217 3.38 8.69 17.85
CA ALA A 217 4.32 7.91 18.66
C ALA A 217 5.78 8.33 18.45
N HIS A 218 6.10 9.07 17.39
CA HIS A 218 7.47 9.45 17.06
C HIS A 218 7.72 10.96 17.22
N THR A 219 8.97 11.33 17.41
CA THR A 219 9.38 12.74 17.52
C THR A 219 10.76 12.89 16.89
N LEU A 220 10.92 13.98 16.14
CA LEU A 220 12.22 14.41 15.63
C LEU A 220 12.86 15.34 16.64
N LEU A 221 14.05 14.97 17.10
CA LEU A 221 14.86 15.71 18.07
C LEU A 221 16.03 16.39 17.37
N ARG A 222 16.25 17.66 17.67
CA ARG A 222 17.44 18.39 17.22
C ARG A 222 18.06 19.09 18.41
N GLY A 223 19.37 18.90 18.63
CA GLY A 223 20.05 19.50 19.78
C GLY A 223 21.49 19.04 19.89
N PRO A 224 22.16 19.31 21.05
CA PRO A 224 23.51 18.83 21.31
C PRO A 224 23.56 17.31 21.40
N VAL A 225 24.73 16.72 21.13
CA VAL A 225 24.93 15.28 21.35
C VAL A 225 24.71 14.95 22.82
N GLY A 226 23.82 14.01 23.11
CA GLY A 226 23.43 13.62 24.46
C GLY A 226 22.74 12.27 24.49
N ASP A 227 22.40 11.80 25.68
CA ASP A 227 21.66 10.56 25.89
C ASP A 227 20.20 10.76 25.52
N LEU A 228 19.64 9.80 24.79
CA LEU A 228 18.24 9.77 24.33
C LEU A 228 17.37 8.80 25.13
N ALA A 229 17.94 8.13 26.15
CA ALA A 229 17.15 7.26 27.01
C ALA A 229 16.03 8.05 27.74
N PRO A 230 14.83 7.46 27.94
CA PRO A 230 14.46 6.05 27.68
C PRO A 230 13.98 5.76 26.27
N HIS A 231 14.04 6.71 25.33
CA HIS A 231 13.40 6.61 24.02
C HIS A 231 14.11 5.62 23.10
N THR A 232 13.35 4.90 22.29
CA THR A 232 13.90 4.04 21.25
C THR A 232 14.33 4.88 20.05
N VAL A 233 15.64 4.91 19.76
CA VAL A 233 16.20 5.60 18.59
C VAL A 233 15.91 4.81 17.33
N VAL A 234 15.17 5.41 16.38
CA VAL A 234 14.86 4.83 15.07
C VAL A 234 15.96 5.15 14.06
N ASP A 235 16.37 6.42 14.00
CA ASP A 235 17.48 6.90 13.14
C ASP A 235 18.15 8.07 13.84
N SER A 236 19.46 8.18 13.70
CA SER A 236 20.20 9.32 14.25
C SER A 236 21.36 9.72 13.35
N ARG A 237 21.62 11.03 13.31
CA ARG A 237 22.72 11.62 12.56
C ARG A 237 23.37 12.72 13.38
N THR A 238 24.69 12.60 13.55
CA THR A 238 25.50 13.62 14.19
C THR A 238 26.25 14.43 13.14
N THR A 239 26.19 15.76 13.24
CA THR A 239 26.95 16.69 12.39
C THR A 239 27.67 17.68 13.30
N GLY A 240 28.96 17.49 13.49
CA GLY A 240 29.76 18.25 14.46
C GLY A 240 29.27 18.00 15.89
N ARG A 241 28.71 19.06 16.54
CA ARG A 241 28.16 18.97 17.89
C ARG A 241 26.64 18.87 17.95
N GLN A 242 25.99 18.78 16.77
CA GLN A 242 24.55 18.72 16.66
C GLN A 242 24.11 17.30 16.34
N LEU A 243 23.16 16.77 17.11
CA LEU A 243 22.45 15.52 16.88
C LEU A 243 21.07 15.84 16.31
N THR A 244 20.70 15.11 15.27
CA THR A 244 19.32 14.99 14.80
C THR A 244 18.94 13.54 14.93
N ALA A 245 17.87 13.24 15.66
CA ALA A 245 17.41 11.87 15.87
C ALA A 245 15.90 11.77 15.72
N LEU A 246 15.43 10.72 15.07
CA LEU A 246 14.04 10.27 15.13
C LEU A 246 13.94 9.23 16.22
N VAL A 247 13.08 9.47 17.19
CA VAL A 247 12.85 8.55 18.30
C VAL A 247 11.39 8.13 18.38
N ARG A 248 11.14 6.89 18.80
CA ARG A 248 9.83 6.48 19.32
C ARG A 248 9.79 6.86 20.80
N ARG A 249 8.78 7.65 21.18
CA ARG A 249 8.67 8.16 22.54
C ARG A 249 8.27 7.06 23.52
N GLU A 250 8.98 6.98 24.64
CA GLU A 250 8.66 6.11 25.77
C GLU A 250 8.47 6.94 27.06
N GLY A 251 8.08 8.21 26.89
CA GLY A 251 7.82 9.15 27.96
C GLY A 251 8.02 10.60 27.51
N PRO A 252 8.02 11.56 28.46
CA PRO A 252 8.37 12.95 28.20
C PRO A 252 9.82 13.05 27.71
N VAL A 253 10.07 13.91 26.72
CA VAL A 253 11.43 14.20 26.27
C VAL A 253 12.00 15.31 27.14
N GLU A 254 13.07 15.02 27.88
CA GLU A 254 13.77 15.96 28.74
C GLU A 254 15.12 16.39 28.11
N GLY A 255 15.52 17.63 28.34
CA GLY A 255 16.78 18.13 27.84
C GLY A 255 16.66 19.30 26.85
N PRO A 256 17.79 19.82 26.35
CA PRO A 256 17.84 21.00 25.49
C PRO A 256 17.56 20.63 24.00
N TRP A 257 16.45 19.92 23.75
CA TRP A 257 16.06 19.45 22.43
C TRP A 257 15.01 20.37 21.83
N ASP A 258 15.18 20.70 20.57
CA ASP A 258 14.12 21.23 19.72
C ASP A 258 13.30 20.05 19.20
N LEU A 259 12.01 20.05 19.50
CA LEU A 259 11.08 18.95 19.22
C LEU A 259 10.19 19.32 18.04
N SER A 260 10.07 18.43 17.07
CA SER A 260 9.10 18.57 15.98
C SER A 260 8.45 17.23 15.66
N GLU A 261 7.23 17.28 15.13
CA GLU A 261 6.58 16.10 14.58
C GLU A 261 7.30 15.70 13.28
N PRO A 262 7.61 14.42 13.08
CA PRO A 262 8.16 13.96 11.81
C PRO A 262 7.08 13.98 10.72
N SER A 263 7.47 14.26 9.49
CA SER A 263 6.65 13.93 8.33
C SER A 263 6.59 12.42 8.13
N LEU A 264 5.57 11.94 7.39
CA LEU A 264 5.47 10.53 7.03
C LEU A 264 6.71 10.07 6.26
N GLU A 265 7.25 10.92 5.37
CA GLU A 265 8.47 10.64 4.62
C GLU A 265 9.69 10.47 5.54
N GLU A 266 9.89 11.37 6.51
CA GLU A 266 10.99 11.27 7.47
C GLU A 266 10.91 9.99 8.30
N LEU A 267 9.70 9.63 8.77
CA LEU A 267 9.45 8.39 9.50
C LEU A 267 9.83 7.16 8.67
N LEU A 268 9.35 7.08 7.43
CA LEU A 268 9.59 5.93 6.57
C LEU A 268 11.06 5.81 6.15
N LEU A 269 11.71 6.94 5.80
CA LEU A 269 13.14 6.96 5.46
C LEU A 269 14.01 6.51 6.63
N ALA A 270 13.68 6.91 7.86
CA ALA A 270 14.39 6.48 9.05
C ALA A 270 14.35 4.95 9.21
N HIS A 271 13.17 4.36 9.13
CA HIS A 271 13.01 2.90 9.22
C HIS A 271 13.62 2.11 8.05
N LEU A 272 13.79 2.74 6.88
CA LEU A 272 14.45 2.12 5.73
C LEU A 272 15.98 2.15 5.84
N ARG A 273 16.55 3.15 6.51
CA ARG A 273 18.01 3.28 6.71
C ARG A 273 18.54 2.28 7.73
N HIS A 274 17.79 2.05 8.80
CA HIS A 274 18.15 1.14 9.89
C HIS A 274 17.16 -0.03 9.99
N PRO A 275 17.22 -1.01 9.08
CA PRO A 275 16.24 -2.10 9.00
C PRO A 275 16.36 -3.15 10.11
N GLU A 276 17.37 -3.05 10.96
CA GLU A 276 17.51 -3.81 12.19
C GLU A 276 17.59 -2.81 13.33
N GLY A 277 16.70 -2.92 14.32
CA GLY A 277 16.79 -2.16 15.56
C GLY A 277 18.05 -2.56 16.34
N ALA A 278 19.21 -2.22 15.80
CA ALA A 278 20.48 -2.30 16.52
C ALA A 278 20.64 -0.98 17.28
N PRO A 279 20.94 -1.03 18.59
CA PRO A 279 21.42 0.13 19.29
C PRO A 279 22.70 0.63 18.60
N ALA A 280 22.75 1.94 18.35
CA ALA A 280 23.97 2.61 17.91
C ALA A 280 25.07 2.50 18.97
#